data_e2864891690730b64198cf78467e66d7
#
_entry.id   e2864891690730b64198cf78467e66d7
#
_cell.length_a   1.000
_cell.length_b   1.000
_cell.length_c   1.000
_cell.angle_alpha   90.00
_cell.angle_beta   90.00
_cell.angle_gamma   90.00
#
_symmetry.space_group_name_H-M   'P 1'
#
loop_
_entity.id
_entity.type
_entity.pdbx_description
1 polymer ?
#
loop_
_entity_poly.entity_id
_entity_poly.type
_entity_poly.pdbx_seq_one_letter_code
_entity_poly.pdbx_strand_id
1 'polypeptide(L)'
;DQQFGGMSSSALMVVVHSESSTFGEPAFDRAIARSADVLRSAEEVSQVVLPSPRSWVSPDRHTAVIQAGANTDSNRMVHAADGLKEQLAAFQTDGIEVSLTGASGMWSDFNQANKEAMMKSEVISWPVTLLILVLAFGSLVAAGLPLMLTVIGLIAAAGSLYLGTQLFDISIWAMNFAMMFALALGIDYALF
;
A
#
# COMPACT_ATOMS: atom_id res chain seq x y z
N ASP A 1 -7.22 -16.36 -14.76
CA ASP A 1 -7.46 -14.92 -14.72
C ASP A 1 -7.99 -14.37 -16.04
N GLN A 2 -7.41 -14.70 -17.18
CA GLN A 2 -7.88 -14.21 -18.50
C GLN A 2 -9.33 -14.62 -18.82
N GLN A 3 -9.82 -15.73 -18.30
CA GLN A 3 -11.19 -16.21 -18.53
C GLN A 3 -12.25 -15.43 -17.74
N PHE A 4 -11.88 -14.71 -16.68
CA PHE A 4 -12.78 -13.93 -15.84
C PHE A 4 -12.58 -12.41 -15.97
N GLY A 5 -11.94 -11.95 -17.05
CA GLY A 5 -11.71 -10.52 -17.29
C GLY A 5 -10.93 -9.80 -16.19
N GLY A 6 -10.06 -10.52 -15.48
CA GLY A 6 -9.28 -9.94 -14.38
C GLY A 6 -10.05 -9.70 -13.08
N MET A 7 -11.31 -10.15 -12.97
CA MET A 7 -12.17 -10.00 -11.76
C MET A 7 -11.84 -10.98 -10.64
N SER A 8 -10.64 -11.55 -10.65
CA SER A 8 -10.16 -12.51 -9.66
C SER A 8 -9.53 -11.84 -8.43
N SER A 9 -8.59 -12.51 -7.79
CA SER A 9 -7.92 -12.08 -6.55
C SER A 9 -7.24 -10.69 -6.58
N SER A 10 -7.00 -10.14 -7.78
CA SER A 10 -6.39 -8.80 -7.97
C SER A 10 -7.42 -7.69 -8.19
N ALA A 11 -8.71 -7.99 -8.09
CA ALA A 11 -9.76 -7.01 -8.32
C ALA A 11 -9.70 -5.86 -7.29
N LEU A 12 -9.97 -4.65 -7.80
CA LEU A 12 -10.20 -3.47 -6.98
C LEU A 12 -11.70 -3.26 -6.78
N MET A 13 -12.06 -2.70 -5.66
CA MET A 13 -13.43 -2.27 -5.36
C MET A 13 -13.39 -0.83 -4.85
N VAL A 14 -14.27 0.01 -5.36
CA VAL A 14 -14.48 1.35 -4.82
C VAL A 14 -15.85 1.39 -4.17
N VAL A 15 -15.84 1.67 -2.89
CA VAL A 15 -17.04 1.85 -2.08
C VAL A 15 -17.38 3.33 -2.05
N VAL A 16 -18.57 3.67 -2.47
CA VAL A 16 -19.15 5.01 -2.34
C VAL A 16 -20.23 4.94 -1.27
N HIS A 17 -20.09 5.73 -0.21
CA HIS A 17 -21.02 5.78 0.91
C HIS A 17 -21.44 7.21 1.22
N SER A 18 -22.70 7.39 1.64
CA SER A 18 -23.20 8.67 2.13
C SER A 18 -24.32 8.48 3.13
N GLU A 19 -24.26 9.21 4.25
CA GLU A 19 -25.36 9.26 5.22
C GLU A 19 -26.51 10.16 4.75
N SER A 20 -26.23 11.12 3.88
CA SER A 20 -27.19 12.17 3.48
C SER A 20 -27.77 12.00 2.09
N SER A 21 -27.14 11.22 1.21
CA SER A 21 -27.56 11.01 -0.19
C SER A 21 -27.68 9.52 -0.50
N THR A 22 -28.53 9.19 -1.45
CA THR A 22 -28.79 7.80 -1.85
C THR A 22 -28.48 7.56 -3.32
N PHE A 23 -28.22 6.29 -3.68
CA PHE A 23 -28.05 5.84 -5.06
C PHE A 23 -29.25 6.25 -5.93
N GLY A 24 -28.98 6.92 -7.04
CA GLY A 24 -29.98 7.53 -7.94
C GLY A 24 -30.14 9.04 -7.71
N GLU A 25 -29.57 9.62 -6.67
CA GLU A 25 -29.49 11.07 -6.52
C GLU A 25 -28.32 11.68 -7.29
N PRO A 26 -28.46 12.91 -7.83
CA PRO A 26 -27.44 13.48 -8.71
C PRO A 26 -26.04 13.64 -8.08
N ALA A 27 -25.96 13.83 -6.75
CA ALA A 27 -24.67 13.96 -6.04
C ALA A 27 -23.98 12.59 -5.95
N PHE A 28 -24.71 11.57 -5.53
CA PHE A 28 -24.22 10.20 -5.37
C PHE A 28 -23.83 9.59 -6.72
N ASP A 29 -24.67 9.76 -7.74
CA ASP A 29 -24.40 9.24 -9.09
C ASP A 29 -23.18 9.93 -9.74
N ARG A 30 -22.96 11.21 -9.46
CA ARG A 30 -21.73 11.91 -9.89
C ARG A 30 -20.49 11.36 -9.21
N ALA A 31 -20.54 10.99 -7.93
CA ALA A 31 -19.43 10.38 -7.23
C ALA A 31 -19.08 9.01 -7.85
N ILE A 32 -20.10 8.18 -8.15
CA ILE A 32 -19.93 6.92 -8.86
C ILE A 32 -19.27 7.14 -10.23
N ALA A 33 -19.79 8.07 -11.02
CA ALA A 33 -19.29 8.34 -12.37
C ALA A 33 -17.82 8.78 -12.35
N ARG A 34 -17.47 9.73 -11.48
CA ARG A 34 -16.08 10.20 -11.32
C ARG A 34 -15.14 9.08 -10.86
N SER A 35 -15.57 8.30 -9.87
CA SER A 35 -14.78 7.16 -9.39
C SER A 35 -14.55 6.12 -10.50
N ALA A 36 -15.56 5.87 -11.31
CA ALA A 36 -15.46 4.97 -12.44
C ALA A 36 -14.52 5.51 -13.52
N ASP A 37 -14.51 6.81 -13.77
CA ASP A 37 -13.62 7.45 -14.73
C ASP A 37 -12.16 7.40 -14.27
N VAL A 38 -11.89 7.58 -12.97
CA VAL A 38 -10.56 7.38 -12.39
C VAL A 38 -10.09 5.94 -12.60
N LEU A 39 -10.95 4.95 -12.30
CA LEU A 39 -10.60 3.54 -12.50
C LEU A 39 -10.34 3.21 -13.99
N ARG A 40 -11.13 3.76 -14.91
CA ARG A 40 -10.94 3.56 -16.36
C ARG A 40 -9.69 4.20 -16.92
N SER A 41 -9.19 5.27 -16.27
CA SER A 41 -7.97 5.95 -16.72
C SER A 41 -6.68 5.20 -16.34
N ALA A 42 -6.76 4.21 -15.44
CA ALA A 42 -5.62 3.41 -15.02
C ALA A 42 -5.34 2.29 -16.04
N GLU A 43 -4.11 2.20 -16.52
CA GLU A 43 -3.66 1.19 -17.49
C GLU A 43 -3.74 -0.24 -16.91
N GLU A 44 -3.64 -0.38 -15.60
CA GLU A 44 -3.68 -1.64 -14.87
C GLU A 44 -5.10 -2.20 -14.74
N VAL A 45 -6.13 -1.42 -15.07
CA VAL A 45 -7.53 -1.82 -14.99
C VAL A 45 -8.02 -2.33 -16.34
N SER A 46 -8.56 -3.56 -16.35
CA SER A 46 -9.08 -4.19 -17.57
C SER A 46 -10.52 -3.79 -17.89
N GLN A 47 -11.35 -3.73 -16.86
CA GLN A 47 -12.76 -3.37 -16.97
C GLN A 47 -13.29 -2.79 -15.67
N VAL A 48 -14.35 -1.98 -15.79
CA VAL A 48 -15.06 -1.37 -14.65
C VAL A 48 -16.53 -1.76 -14.71
N VAL A 49 -17.02 -2.37 -13.64
CA VAL A 49 -18.43 -2.76 -13.48
C VAL A 49 -19.09 -1.79 -12.53
N LEU A 50 -20.11 -1.09 -13.02
CA LEU A 50 -20.88 -0.13 -12.24
C LEU A 50 -21.93 -0.83 -11.35
N PRO A 51 -22.25 -0.27 -10.19
CA PRO A 51 -23.36 -0.75 -9.37
C PRO A 51 -24.70 -0.59 -10.11
N SER A 52 -25.60 -1.48 -9.82
CA SER A 52 -26.98 -1.42 -10.29
C SER A 52 -27.96 -1.66 -9.13
N PRO A 53 -29.22 -1.24 -9.20
CA PRO A 53 -30.17 -1.36 -8.11
C PRO A 53 -30.40 -2.79 -7.58
N ARG A 54 -30.00 -3.80 -8.37
CA ARG A 54 -30.12 -5.22 -8.01
C ARG A 54 -28.77 -5.88 -7.67
N SER A 55 -27.66 -5.15 -7.82
CA SER A 55 -26.33 -5.69 -7.64
C SER A 55 -25.38 -4.59 -7.19
N TRP A 56 -24.68 -4.82 -6.08
CA TRP A 56 -23.67 -3.92 -5.55
C TRP A 56 -24.16 -2.57 -5.02
N VAL A 57 -25.45 -2.52 -4.62
CA VAL A 57 -26.05 -1.41 -3.89
C VAL A 57 -26.67 -1.97 -2.61
N SER A 58 -26.45 -1.31 -1.49
CA SER A 58 -27.02 -1.70 -0.20
C SER A 58 -28.55 -1.57 -0.20
N PRO A 59 -29.28 -2.33 0.65
CA PRO A 59 -30.75 -2.25 0.71
C PRO A 59 -31.28 -0.86 1.03
N ASP A 60 -30.56 -0.09 1.86
CA ASP A 60 -30.88 1.29 2.23
C ASP A 60 -30.45 2.33 1.19
N ARG A 61 -29.74 1.89 0.13
CA ARG A 61 -29.23 2.69 -0.99
C ARG A 61 -28.18 3.75 -0.58
N HIS A 62 -27.65 3.71 0.62
CA HIS A 62 -26.61 4.61 1.10
C HIS A 62 -25.18 4.17 0.72
N THR A 63 -25.03 2.92 0.24
CA THR A 63 -23.72 2.40 -0.16
C THR A 63 -23.82 1.73 -1.53
N ALA A 64 -22.85 2.01 -2.39
CA ALA A 64 -22.69 1.35 -3.68
C ALA A 64 -21.23 0.95 -3.90
N VAL A 65 -21.01 -0.15 -4.62
CA VAL A 65 -19.67 -0.68 -4.88
C VAL A 65 -19.43 -0.76 -6.40
N ILE A 66 -18.36 -0.11 -6.85
CA ILE A 66 -17.83 -0.23 -8.20
C ILE A 66 -16.75 -1.32 -8.16
N GLN A 67 -16.77 -2.23 -9.12
CA GLN A 67 -15.74 -3.25 -9.25
C GLN A 67 -14.83 -2.95 -10.44
N ALA A 68 -13.53 -3.22 -10.28
CA ALA A 68 -12.58 -3.10 -11.36
C ALA A 68 -11.71 -4.35 -11.46
N GLY A 69 -11.62 -4.90 -12.68
CA GLY A 69 -10.79 -6.04 -12.99
C GLY A 69 -9.34 -5.63 -13.23
N ALA A 70 -8.40 -6.54 -12.91
CA ALA A 70 -6.98 -6.32 -13.12
C ALA A 70 -6.53 -6.71 -14.54
N ASN A 71 -5.68 -5.89 -15.14
CA ASN A 71 -5.01 -6.16 -16.42
C ASN A 71 -3.52 -6.50 -16.25
N THR A 72 -3.05 -6.63 -15.02
CA THR A 72 -1.65 -6.85 -14.69
C THR A 72 -1.51 -7.79 -13.49
N ASP A 73 -0.27 -8.07 -13.10
CA ASP A 73 0.02 -8.88 -11.92
C ASP A 73 -0.35 -8.18 -10.59
N SER A 74 -0.41 -8.96 -9.52
CA SER A 74 -0.83 -8.47 -8.19
C SER A 74 0.08 -7.38 -7.64
N ASN A 75 1.40 -7.42 -7.92
CA ASN A 75 2.33 -6.43 -7.39
C ASN A 75 2.09 -5.06 -8.03
N ARG A 76 1.93 -5.02 -9.35
CA ARG A 76 1.59 -3.79 -10.10
C ARG A 76 0.25 -3.24 -9.68
N MET A 77 -0.76 -4.11 -9.47
CA MET A 77 -2.08 -3.68 -9.00
C MET A 77 -2.03 -3.06 -7.59
N VAL A 78 -1.17 -3.56 -6.70
CA VAL A 78 -0.98 -2.97 -5.37
C VAL A 78 -0.37 -1.56 -5.48
N HIS A 79 0.63 -1.37 -6.35
CA HIS A 79 1.19 -0.03 -6.59
C HIS A 79 0.18 0.92 -7.27
N ALA A 80 -0.59 0.43 -8.24
CA ALA A 80 -1.64 1.21 -8.87
C ALA A 80 -2.72 1.63 -7.86
N ALA A 81 -3.04 0.77 -6.89
CA ALA A 81 -3.99 1.08 -5.83
C ALA A 81 -3.57 2.29 -4.98
N ASP A 82 -2.26 2.48 -4.71
CA ASP A 82 -1.75 3.62 -3.97
C ASP A 82 -2.08 4.94 -4.69
N GLY A 83 -1.75 5.05 -5.99
CA GLY A 83 -2.05 6.23 -6.79
C GLY A 83 -3.55 6.49 -7.00
N LEU A 84 -4.33 5.41 -7.15
CA LEU A 84 -5.79 5.50 -7.29
C LEU A 84 -6.47 5.98 -6.00
N LYS A 85 -5.98 5.58 -4.81
CA LYS A 85 -6.49 6.07 -3.53
C LYS A 85 -6.33 7.58 -3.39
N GLU A 86 -5.15 8.12 -3.74
CA GLU A 86 -4.90 9.57 -3.70
C GLU A 86 -5.86 10.33 -4.63
N GLN A 87 -6.06 9.83 -5.86
CA GLN A 87 -6.98 10.43 -6.80
C GLN A 87 -8.43 10.38 -6.33
N LEU A 88 -8.88 9.25 -5.77
CA LEU A 88 -10.24 9.09 -5.25
C LEU A 88 -10.47 9.93 -3.99
N ALA A 89 -9.48 10.09 -3.13
CA ALA A 89 -9.56 10.94 -1.94
C ALA A 89 -9.81 12.43 -2.31
N ALA A 90 -9.32 12.88 -3.47
CA ALA A 90 -9.55 14.23 -3.96
C ALA A 90 -11.02 14.52 -4.35
N PHE A 91 -11.84 13.48 -4.49
CA PHE A 91 -13.28 13.61 -4.84
C PHE A 91 -14.22 13.44 -3.64
N GLN A 92 -13.69 13.30 -2.44
CA GLN A 92 -14.51 13.35 -1.23
C GLN A 92 -15.13 14.74 -1.13
N THR A 93 -16.46 14.78 -1.22
CA THR A 93 -17.25 15.99 -1.03
C THR A 93 -18.07 15.84 0.24
N ASP A 94 -18.50 16.95 0.83
CA ASP A 94 -19.28 16.96 2.06
C ASP A 94 -20.45 15.95 2.01
N GLY A 95 -20.33 14.92 2.84
CA GLY A 95 -21.34 13.88 3.00
C GLY A 95 -21.24 12.68 2.04
N ILE A 96 -20.23 12.60 1.15
CA ILE A 96 -19.99 11.41 0.33
C ILE A 96 -18.54 10.94 0.52
N GLU A 97 -18.39 9.74 1.06
CA GLU A 97 -17.11 9.05 1.24
C GLU A 97 -16.85 8.11 0.08
N VAL A 98 -15.62 8.15 -0.43
CA VAL A 98 -15.15 7.26 -1.49
C VAL A 98 -13.91 6.54 -0.99
N SER A 99 -13.98 5.22 -0.91
CA SER A 99 -12.90 4.38 -0.40
C SER A 99 -12.54 3.28 -1.38
N LEU A 100 -11.25 3.12 -1.66
CA LEU A 100 -10.74 2.02 -2.48
C LEU A 100 -10.40 0.83 -1.58
N THR A 101 -10.88 -0.34 -1.94
CA THR A 101 -10.67 -1.63 -1.27
C THR A 101 -10.54 -2.76 -2.31
N GLY A 102 -10.82 -3.98 -1.93
CA GLY A 102 -10.57 -5.17 -2.74
C GLY A 102 -9.20 -5.76 -2.40
N ALA A 103 -8.83 -6.87 -3.04
CA ALA A 103 -7.61 -7.59 -2.70
C ALA A 103 -6.36 -6.69 -2.81
N SER A 104 -6.15 -6.01 -3.93
CA SER A 104 -5.00 -5.13 -4.12
C SER A 104 -5.07 -3.86 -3.26
N GLY A 105 -6.26 -3.33 -3.01
CA GLY A 105 -6.48 -2.19 -2.11
C GLY A 105 -6.09 -2.53 -0.67
N MET A 106 -6.53 -3.68 -0.16
CA MET A 106 -6.18 -4.15 1.18
C MET A 106 -4.67 -4.43 1.34
N TRP A 107 -4.03 -5.00 0.32
CA TRP A 107 -2.58 -5.21 0.34
C TRP A 107 -1.80 -3.90 0.31
N SER A 108 -2.26 -2.90 -0.43
CA SER A 108 -1.70 -1.55 -0.42
C SER A 108 -1.78 -0.94 1.00
N ASP A 109 -2.96 -0.99 1.66
CA ASP A 109 -3.14 -0.50 3.03
C ASP A 109 -2.24 -1.23 4.03
N PHE A 110 -2.14 -2.55 3.90
CA PHE A 110 -1.28 -3.35 4.75
C PHE A 110 0.20 -2.97 4.59
N ASN A 111 0.67 -2.79 3.35
CA ASN A 111 2.04 -2.37 3.08
C ASN A 111 2.32 -0.98 3.63
N GLN A 112 1.39 -0.04 3.46
CA GLN A 112 1.50 1.31 3.99
C GLN A 112 1.56 1.31 5.51
N ALA A 113 0.63 0.62 6.17
CA ALA A 113 0.59 0.50 7.63
C ALA A 113 1.86 -0.17 8.18
N ASN A 114 2.36 -1.21 7.50
CA ASN A 114 3.58 -1.89 7.88
C ASN A 114 4.80 -0.97 7.76
N LYS A 115 4.91 -0.22 6.66
CA LYS A 115 5.98 0.76 6.44
C LYS A 115 5.96 1.86 7.50
N GLU A 116 4.80 2.40 7.83
CA GLU A 116 4.64 3.42 8.89
C GLU A 116 5.01 2.87 10.27
N ALA A 117 4.58 1.65 10.59
CA ALA A 117 4.92 0.99 11.84
C ALA A 117 6.43 0.74 11.95
N MET A 118 7.08 0.30 10.87
CA MET A 118 8.54 0.13 10.80
C MET A 118 9.26 1.46 11.04
N MET A 119 8.92 2.50 10.30
CA MET A 119 9.53 3.83 10.45
C MET A 119 9.38 4.37 11.88
N LYS A 120 8.18 4.24 12.47
CA LYS A 120 7.94 4.65 13.85
C LYS A 120 8.78 3.85 14.85
N SER A 121 8.91 2.56 14.64
CA SER A 121 9.75 1.68 15.45
C SER A 121 11.22 2.09 15.34
N GLU A 122 11.71 2.36 14.14
CA GLU A 122 13.10 2.78 13.92
C GLU A 122 13.42 4.11 14.58
N VAL A 123 12.56 5.11 14.45
CA VAL A 123 12.75 6.43 15.09
C VAL A 123 12.89 6.31 16.61
N ILE A 124 12.22 5.35 17.23
CA ILE A 124 12.32 5.09 18.67
C ILE A 124 13.56 4.24 19.00
N SER A 125 13.81 3.19 18.22
CA SER A 125 14.86 2.21 18.50
C SER A 125 16.26 2.77 18.28
N TRP A 126 16.48 3.61 17.28
CA TRP A 126 17.80 4.16 16.95
C TRP A 126 18.43 4.97 18.10
N PRO A 127 17.75 5.93 18.74
CA PRO A 127 18.29 6.65 19.89
C PRO A 127 18.59 5.75 21.06
N VAL A 128 17.70 4.77 21.33
CA VAL A 128 17.90 3.81 22.43
C VAL A 128 19.11 2.92 22.16
N THR A 129 19.23 2.40 20.95
CA THR A 129 20.39 1.59 20.53
C THR A 129 21.68 2.41 20.62
N LEU A 130 21.68 3.64 20.13
CA LEU A 130 22.85 4.52 20.23
C LEU A 130 23.26 4.75 21.68
N LEU A 131 22.30 5.01 22.57
CA LEU A 131 22.57 5.19 24.00
C LEU A 131 23.23 3.94 24.61
N ILE A 132 22.67 2.76 24.31
CA ILE A 132 23.24 1.48 24.79
C ILE A 132 24.66 1.28 24.26
N LEU A 133 24.88 1.53 22.98
CA LEU A 133 26.21 1.41 22.35
C LEU A 133 27.22 2.41 22.95
N VAL A 134 26.80 3.64 23.22
CA VAL A 134 27.68 4.63 23.88
C VAL A 134 28.05 4.20 25.30
N LEU A 135 27.12 3.64 26.05
CA LEU A 135 27.38 3.10 27.39
C LEU A 135 28.32 1.88 27.34
N ALA A 136 28.15 1.01 26.33
CA ALA A 136 28.97 -0.20 26.15
C ALA A 136 30.39 0.13 25.69
N PHE A 137 30.57 1.02 24.73
CA PHE A 137 31.86 1.36 24.14
C PHE A 137 32.56 2.57 24.79
N GLY A 138 31.84 3.32 25.62
CA GLY A 138 32.39 4.50 26.31
C GLY A 138 32.70 5.69 25.38
N SER A 139 32.34 5.61 24.11
CA SER A 139 32.66 6.62 23.11
C SER A 139 31.56 6.73 22.04
N LEU A 140 31.17 7.96 21.73
CA LEU A 140 30.18 8.24 20.68
C LEU A 140 30.67 7.81 19.28
N VAL A 141 31.98 7.98 19.02
CA VAL A 141 32.58 7.59 17.75
C VAL A 141 32.58 6.07 17.58
N ALA A 142 32.98 5.34 18.64
CA ALA A 142 32.97 3.88 18.63
C ALA A 142 31.55 3.33 18.50
N ALA A 143 30.58 3.92 19.18
CA ALA A 143 29.15 3.57 19.08
C ALA A 143 28.56 3.86 17.69
N GLY A 144 29.07 4.88 16.99
CA GLY A 144 28.62 5.24 15.65
C GLY A 144 29.06 4.28 14.54
N LEU A 145 30.18 3.57 14.71
CA LEU A 145 30.70 2.63 13.71
C LEU A 145 29.72 1.48 13.40
N PRO A 146 29.18 0.77 14.37
CA PRO A 146 28.15 -0.26 14.14
C PRO A 146 26.94 0.26 13.37
N LEU A 147 26.43 1.44 13.77
CA LEU A 147 25.28 2.05 13.11
C LEU A 147 25.58 2.43 11.66
N MET A 148 26.75 3.00 11.39
CA MET A 148 27.20 3.26 10.01
C MET A 148 27.29 1.98 9.19
N LEU A 149 27.84 0.93 9.73
CA LEU A 149 27.95 -0.37 9.04
C LEU A 149 26.58 -0.94 8.71
N THR A 150 25.62 -0.83 9.65
CA THR A 150 24.22 -1.23 9.45
C THR A 150 23.58 -0.45 8.32
N VAL A 151 23.75 0.88 8.26
CA VAL A 151 23.23 1.72 7.17
C VAL A 151 23.83 1.33 5.81
N ILE A 152 25.14 1.13 5.76
CA ILE A 152 25.82 0.69 4.52
C ILE A 152 25.30 -0.69 4.09
N GLY A 153 25.14 -1.62 5.03
CA GLY A 153 24.56 -2.95 4.78
C GLY A 153 23.13 -2.88 4.24
N LEU A 154 22.30 -1.97 4.78
CA LEU A 154 20.93 -1.72 4.32
C LEU A 154 20.92 -1.18 2.87
N ILE A 155 21.78 -0.22 2.57
CA ILE A 155 21.90 0.33 1.20
C ILE A 155 22.36 -0.76 0.24
N ALA A 156 23.34 -1.58 0.63
CA ALA A 156 23.83 -2.69 -0.20
C ALA A 156 22.74 -3.76 -0.43
N ALA A 157 21.99 -4.11 0.62
CA ALA A 157 20.87 -5.06 0.51
C ALA A 157 19.75 -4.53 -0.40
N ALA A 158 19.35 -3.27 -0.21
CA ALA A 158 18.34 -2.63 -1.05
C ALA A 158 18.80 -2.53 -2.52
N GLY A 159 20.06 -2.17 -2.75
CA GLY A 159 20.65 -2.13 -4.09
C GLY A 159 20.71 -3.50 -4.75
N SER A 160 21.08 -4.54 -4.01
CA SER A 160 21.12 -5.92 -4.50
C SER A 160 19.71 -6.43 -4.86
N LEU A 161 18.71 -6.13 -4.04
CA LEU A 161 17.31 -6.44 -4.33
C LEU A 161 16.81 -5.70 -5.56
N TYR A 162 17.10 -4.40 -5.68
CA TYR A 162 16.76 -3.63 -6.88
C TYR A 162 17.36 -4.22 -8.15
N LEU A 163 18.62 -4.62 -8.13
CA LEU A 163 19.23 -5.32 -9.26
C LEU A 163 18.59 -6.68 -9.51
N GLY A 164 18.20 -7.39 -8.45
CA GLY A 164 17.49 -8.66 -8.55
C GLY A 164 16.12 -8.52 -9.22
N THR A 165 15.39 -7.43 -9.00
CA THR A 165 14.09 -7.19 -9.65
C THR A 165 14.20 -6.99 -11.17
N GLN A 166 15.38 -6.67 -11.69
CA GLN A 166 15.64 -6.57 -13.13
C GLN A 166 15.77 -7.95 -13.80
N LEU A 167 16.04 -8.99 -13.02
CA LEU A 167 16.31 -10.35 -13.51
C LEU A 167 15.21 -11.34 -13.12
N PHE A 168 14.53 -11.10 -12.01
CA PHE A 168 13.56 -12.01 -11.43
C PHE A 168 12.34 -11.23 -10.88
N ASP A 169 11.17 -11.86 -10.92
CA ASP A 169 9.98 -11.37 -10.23
C ASP A 169 10.16 -11.56 -8.72
N ILE A 170 10.53 -10.49 -8.03
CA ILE A 170 10.72 -10.49 -6.58
C ILE A 170 9.45 -9.98 -5.89
N SER A 171 8.96 -10.76 -4.93
CA SER A 171 7.79 -10.37 -4.14
C SER A 171 8.05 -9.08 -3.37
N ILE A 172 7.02 -8.23 -3.25
CA ILE A 172 7.02 -7.03 -2.38
C ILE A 172 7.46 -7.34 -0.93
N TRP A 173 7.19 -8.55 -0.47
CA TRP A 173 7.63 -9.01 0.86
C TRP A 173 9.14 -9.15 1.01
N ALA A 174 9.85 -9.43 -0.07
CA ALA A 174 11.30 -9.64 -0.01
C ALA A 174 12.03 -8.40 0.49
N MET A 175 11.60 -7.19 0.09
CA MET A 175 12.17 -5.93 0.56
C MET A 175 11.95 -5.74 2.07
N ASN A 176 10.73 -6.00 2.55
CA ASN A 176 10.38 -5.87 3.97
C ASN A 176 11.21 -6.83 4.83
N PHE A 177 11.32 -8.10 4.43
CA PHE A 177 12.15 -9.09 5.11
C PHE A 177 13.63 -8.73 5.08
N ALA A 178 14.15 -8.30 3.92
CA ALA A 178 15.56 -7.94 3.80
C ALA A 178 15.93 -6.76 4.70
N MET A 179 15.08 -5.72 4.77
CA MET A 179 15.29 -4.59 5.67
C MET A 179 15.26 -5.01 7.15
N MET A 180 14.29 -5.83 7.53
CA MET A 180 14.16 -6.31 8.90
C MET A 180 15.37 -7.16 9.33
N PHE A 181 15.84 -8.07 8.48
CA PHE A 181 17.02 -8.89 8.75
C PHE A 181 18.31 -8.07 8.73
N ALA A 182 18.46 -7.13 7.80
CA ALA A 182 19.66 -6.29 7.74
C ALA A 182 19.82 -5.42 8.99
N LEU A 183 18.72 -4.87 9.51
CA LEU A 183 18.72 -4.12 10.77
C LEU A 183 19.07 -5.00 11.97
N ALA A 184 18.39 -6.13 12.13
CA ALA A 184 18.59 -7.04 13.25
C ALA A 184 20.05 -7.56 13.27
N LEU A 185 20.52 -8.12 12.16
CA LEU A 185 21.86 -8.69 12.07
C LEU A 185 22.94 -7.62 12.12
N GLY A 186 22.73 -6.45 11.51
CA GLY A 186 23.71 -5.37 11.48
C GLY A 186 24.06 -4.87 12.89
N ILE A 187 23.08 -4.77 13.76
CA ILE A 187 23.29 -4.36 15.17
C ILE A 187 23.89 -5.51 15.97
N ASP A 188 23.38 -6.73 15.85
CA ASP A 188 23.85 -7.87 16.62
C ASP A 188 25.31 -8.22 16.31
N TYR A 189 25.71 -8.28 15.04
CA TYR A 189 27.11 -8.54 14.66
C TYR A 189 28.06 -7.41 15.02
N ALA A 190 27.59 -6.20 15.22
CA ALA A 190 28.41 -5.09 15.65
C ALA A 190 28.69 -5.10 17.16
N LEU A 191 27.93 -5.85 17.93
CA LEU A 191 28.11 -6.02 19.37
C LEU A 191 29.07 -7.18 19.72
N PHE A 192 29.40 -8.04 18.76
CA PHE A 192 30.41 -9.09 18.89
C PHE A 192 31.79 -8.66 18.42
#